data_196047e1f00b5c31d5614519fd9fe79c
#
_entry.id   196047e1f00b5c31d5614519fd9fe79c
#
_cell.length_a   1.000
_cell.length_b   1.000
_cell.length_c   1.000
_cell.angle_alpha   90.00
_cell.angle_beta   90.00
_cell.angle_gamma   90.00
#
_symmetry.space_group_name_H-M   'P 1'
#
loop_
_entity.id
_entity.type
_entity.pdbx_description
1 polymer ?
#
loop_
_entity_poly.entity_id
_entity_poly.type
_entity_poly.pdbx_seq_one_letter_code
_entity_poly.pdbx_strand_id
1 'polypeptide(L)'
;MIILKSTSKENVNQKPKYYIYFIRIGEPEKRLFKIGTTNDMDRRMKEHKRYYKQDVEILGTIAVTSEFTTLRVEKLTKQDWRENHPDWQYLRNDRFIIPEDVTEIEIKVRKIYKFAVA
;
A
#
# COMPACT_ATOMS: atom_id res chain seq x y z
N MET A 1 4.63 -11.22 -1.97
CA MET A 1 3.52 -10.43 -2.52
C MET A 1 2.20 -11.11 -2.23
N ILE A 2 1.22 -10.36 -1.82
CA ILE A 2 -0.12 -10.86 -1.56
C ILE A 2 -0.98 -10.55 -2.77
N ILE A 3 -1.68 -11.57 -3.27
CA ILE A 3 -2.61 -11.39 -4.39
C ILE A 3 -4.03 -11.39 -3.85
N LEU A 4 -4.72 -10.28 -4.04
CA LEU A 4 -6.11 -10.11 -3.63
C LEU A 4 -6.99 -10.08 -4.87
N LYS A 5 -7.86 -11.06 -4.99
CA LYS A 5 -8.82 -11.10 -6.09
C LYS A 5 -10.03 -10.27 -5.69
N SER A 6 -10.45 -9.36 -6.58
CA SER A 6 -11.70 -8.67 -6.36
C SER A 6 -12.84 -9.66 -6.52
N THR A 7 -13.77 -9.55 -5.65
CA THR A 7 -14.98 -10.35 -5.46
C THR A 7 -15.36 -11.45 -6.45
N SER A 8 -15.64 -12.48 -5.90
CA SER A 8 -16.43 -13.71 -6.05
C SER A 8 -16.94 -14.16 -7.44
N LYS A 9 -17.02 -13.35 -8.44
CA LYS A 9 -17.53 -13.76 -9.75
C LYS A 9 -16.58 -13.43 -10.89
N GLU A 10 -15.38 -13.04 -10.56
CA GLU A 10 -14.40 -12.76 -11.58
C GLU A 10 -13.85 -14.04 -12.18
N ASN A 11 -13.48 -13.90 -13.43
CA ASN A 11 -12.80 -14.95 -14.15
C ASN A 11 -11.51 -15.31 -13.41
N VAL A 12 -11.41 -16.56 -12.95
CA VAL A 12 -10.25 -17.06 -12.21
C VAL A 12 -8.95 -16.97 -13.00
N ASN A 13 -9.03 -16.79 -14.32
CA ASN A 13 -7.87 -16.63 -15.19
C ASN A 13 -7.44 -15.18 -15.38
N GLN A 14 -8.13 -14.24 -14.76
CA GLN A 14 -7.78 -12.84 -14.87
C GLN A 14 -6.51 -12.54 -14.10
N LYS A 15 -5.50 -12.02 -14.79
CA LYS A 15 -4.25 -11.62 -14.16
C LYS A 15 -4.42 -10.30 -13.39
N PRO A 16 -3.75 -10.13 -12.24
CA PRO A 16 -3.73 -8.85 -11.55
C PRO A 16 -3.17 -7.75 -12.45
N LYS A 17 -3.81 -6.59 -12.44
CA LYS A 17 -3.39 -5.42 -13.22
C LYS A 17 -3.04 -4.23 -12.36
N TYR A 18 -3.44 -4.27 -11.09
CA TYR A 18 -3.28 -3.15 -10.17
C TYR A 18 -2.59 -3.62 -8.92
N TYR A 19 -1.85 -2.71 -8.30
CA TYR A 19 -1.09 -3.03 -7.10
C TYR A 19 -1.28 -1.94 -6.07
N ILE A 20 -1.45 -2.35 -4.83
CA ILE A 20 -1.31 -1.49 -3.66
C ILE A 20 0.08 -1.78 -3.13
N TYR A 21 0.87 -0.76 -2.88
CA TYR A 21 2.22 -0.96 -2.40
C TYR A 21 2.49 -0.18 -1.12
N PHE A 22 3.42 -0.74 -0.33
CA PHE A 22 4.02 -0.10 0.82
C PHE A 22 5.49 0.00 0.56
N ILE A 23 6.02 1.18 0.70
CA ILE A 23 7.44 1.40 0.50
C ILE A 23 8.01 2.18 1.68
N ARG A 24 9.29 1.96 1.92
CA ARG A 24 10.09 2.81 2.78
C ARG A 24 10.88 3.76 1.89
N ILE A 25 10.91 5.03 2.26
CA ILE A 25 11.64 6.06 1.53
C ILE A 25 12.84 6.46 2.36
N GLY A 26 14.04 6.31 1.77
CA GLY A 26 15.29 6.66 2.45
C GLY A 26 15.74 5.62 3.45
N GLU A 27 16.56 6.04 4.40
CA GLU A 27 17.16 5.15 5.39
C GLU A 27 16.15 4.65 6.42
N PRO A 28 16.36 3.43 6.96
CA PRO A 28 15.44 2.83 7.93
C PRO A 28 15.17 3.69 9.16
N GLU A 29 16.16 4.45 9.63
CA GLU A 29 16.06 5.28 10.82
C GLU A 29 15.03 6.39 10.68
N LYS A 30 14.79 6.85 9.48
CA LYS A 30 13.81 7.90 9.21
C LYS A 30 12.38 7.44 9.41
N ARG A 31 12.14 6.14 9.33
CA ARG A 31 10.80 5.53 9.46
C ARG A 31 9.75 6.18 8.57
N LEU A 32 10.17 6.62 7.39
CA LEU A 32 9.30 7.27 6.42
C LEU A 32 8.75 6.26 5.45
N PHE A 33 7.44 6.18 5.38
CA PHE A 33 6.74 5.20 4.57
C PHE A 33 5.73 5.87 3.65
N LYS A 34 5.30 5.13 2.64
CA LYS A 34 4.26 5.56 1.74
C LYS A 34 3.39 4.37 1.33
N ILE A 35 2.09 4.62 1.28
CA ILE A 35 1.14 3.71 0.63
C ILE A 35 0.73 4.34 -0.70
N GLY A 36 0.55 3.52 -1.71
CA GLY A 36 0.10 4.00 -3.00
C GLY A 36 -0.45 2.88 -3.86
N THR A 37 -0.92 3.25 -5.03
CA THR A 37 -1.45 2.33 -6.02
C THR A 37 -0.79 2.59 -7.37
N THR A 38 -0.66 1.53 -8.16
CA THR A 38 -0.11 1.65 -9.51
C THR A 38 -0.53 0.44 -10.35
N ASN A 39 -0.47 0.59 -11.65
CA ASN A 39 -0.59 -0.53 -12.57
C ASN A 39 0.77 -1.01 -13.09
N ASP A 40 1.85 -0.39 -12.67
CA ASP A 40 3.21 -0.72 -13.11
C ASP A 40 4.19 -0.41 -11.97
N MET A 41 4.58 -1.45 -11.23
CA MET A 41 5.45 -1.30 -10.07
C MET A 41 6.84 -0.79 -10.43
N ASP A 42 7.44 -1.32 -11.48
CA ASP A 42 8.80 -0.93 -11.87
C ASP A 42 8.86 0.55 -12.25
N ARG A 43 7.95 0.99 -13.08
CA ARG A 43 7.87 2.41 -13.46
C ARG A 43 7.65 3.29 -12.24
N ARG A 44 6.70 2.92 -11.37
CA ARG A 44 6.34 3.73 -10.22
C ARG A 44 7.48 3.87 -9.22
N MET A 45 8.22 2.79 -8.99
CA MET A 45 9.38 2.85 -8.08
C MET A 45 10.49 3.75 -8.63
N LYS A 46 10.73 3.72 -9.94
CA LYS A 46 11.69 4.62 -10.58
C LYS A 46 11.26 6.08 -10.44
N GLU A 47 9.96 6.36 -10.62
CA GLU A 47 9.42 7.70 -10.43
C GLU A 47 9.64 8.19 -8.99
N HIS A 48 9.39 7.34 -7.99
CA HIS A 48 9.59 7.70 -6.60
C HIS A 48 11.04 7.98 -6.26
N LYS A 49 11.97 7.14 -6.73
CA LYS A 49 13.40 7.38 -6.52
C LYS A 49 13.82 8.73 -7.09
N ARG A 50 13.34 9.06 -8.27
CA ARG A 50 13.65 10.33 -8.93
C ARG A 50 13.04 11.51 -8.18
N TYR A 51 11.79 11.40 -7.78
CA TYR A 51 11.06 12.47 -7.11
C TYR A 51 11.64 12.78 -5.73
N TYR A 52 11.85 11.74 -4.91
CA TYR A 52 12.33 11.92 -3.54
C TYR A 52 13.85 12.03 -3.45
N LYS A 53 14.57 11.69 -4.52
CA LYS A 53 16.04 11.66 -4.56
C LYS A 53 16.63 10.79 -3.46
N GLN A 54 15.95 9.69 -3.15
CA GLN A 54 16.33 8.73 -2.14
C GLN A 54 15.99 7.33 -2.62
N ASP A 55 16.65 6.33 -2.06
CA ASP A 55 16.29 4.95 -2.34
C ASP A 55 14.91 4.65 -1.80
N VAL A 56 14.22 3.74 -2.49
CA VAL A 56 12.94 3.22 -2.02
C VAL A 56 13.04 1.71 -1.90
N GLU A 57 12.42 1.16 -0.87
CA GLU A 57 12.36 -0.26 -0.64
C GLU A 57 10.91 -0.70 -0.60
N ILE A 58 10.57 -1.72 -1.39
CA ILE A 58 9.24 -2.29 -1.40
C ILE A 58 9.11 -3.22 -0.19
N LEU A 59 8.22 -2.87 0.74
CA LEU A 59 7.99 -3.64 1.95
C LEU A 59 6.85 -4.63 1.77
N GLY A 60 5.88 -4.30 0.94
CA GLY A 60 4.77 -5.17 0.65
C GLY A 60 4.04 -4.72 -0.60
N THR A 61 3.46 -5.68 -1.29
CA THR A 61 2.67 -5.42 -2.49
C THR A 61 1.45 -6.31 -2.46
N ILE A 62 0.30 -5.72 -2.73
CA ILE A 62 -0.96 -6.43 -2.86
C ILE A 62 -1.41 -6.29 -4.30
N ALA A 63 -1.48 -7.41 -5.01
CA ALA A 63 -1.94 -7.42 -6.39
C ALA A 63 -3.45 -7.59 -6.44
N VAL A 64 -4.12 -6.76 -7.21
CA VAL A 64 -5.59 -6.73 -7.30
C VAL A 64 -6.01 -6.72 -8.77
N THR A 65 -7.08 -7.43 -9.09
CA THR A 65 -7.57 -7.52 -10.47
C THR A 65 -8.45 -6.33 -10.88
N SER A 66 -8.96 -5.57 -9.91
CA SER A 66 -9.89 -4.46 -10.14
C SER A 66 -9.33 -3.15 -9.62
N GLU A 67 -9.37 -2.12 -10.46
CA GLU A 67 -9.01 -0.76 -10.05
C GLU A 67 -9.90 -0.26 -8.93
N PHE A 68 -11.18 -0.54 -9.01
CA PHE A 68 -12.14 -0.14 -7.98
C PHE A 68 -11.77 -0.73 -6.62
N THR A 69 -11.47 -2.02 -6.57
CA THR A 69 -11.07 -2.68 -5.32
C THR A 69 -9.77 -2.08 -4.79
N THR A 70 -8.82 -1.79 -5.67
CA THR A 70 -7.54 -1.17 -5.29
C THR A 70 -7.75 0.16 -4.60
N LEU A 71 -8.52 1.05 -5.20
CA LEU A 71 -8.80 2.37 -4.64
C LEU A 71 -9.57 2.29 -3.33
N ARG A 72 -10.53 1.37 -3.25
CA ARG A 72 -11.32 1.16 -2.04
C ARG A 72 -10.45 0.68 -0.88
N VAL A 73 -9.60 -0.31 -1.10
CA VAL A 73 -8.70 -0.84 -0.07
C VAL A 73 -7.73 0.24 0.40
N GLU A 74 -7.16 1.01 -0.51
CA GLU A 74 -6.27 2.12 -0.14
C GLU A 74 -6.98 3.14 0.74
N LYS A 75 -8.17 3.55 0.34
CA LYS A 75 -8.96 4.53 1.09
C LYS A 75 -9.31 4.04 2.49
N LEU A 76 -9.78 2.81 2.60
CA LEU A 76 -10.13 2.22 3.90
C LEU A 76 -8.92 2.05 4.79
N THR A 77 -7.78 1.68 4.21
CA THR A 77 -6.53 1.53 4.94
C THR A 77 -6.09 2.86 5.53
N LYS A 78 -6.09 3.91 4.73
CA LYS A 78 -5.69 5.24 5.20
C LYS A 78 -6.63 5.75 6.28
N GLN A 79 -7.92 5.52 6.11
CA GLN A 79 -8.92 5.93 7.10
C GLN A 79 -8.72 5.20 8.43
N ASP A 80 -8.53 3.88 8.37
CA ASP A 80 -8.28 3.07 9.57
C ASP A 80 -7.03 3.54 10.31
N TRP A 81 -5.95 3.78 9.60
CA TRP A 81 -4.71 4.23 10.21
C TRP A 81 -4.86 5.58 10.90
N ARG A 82 -5.54 6.54 10.27
CA ARG A 82 -5.76 7.84 10.88
C ARG A 82 -6.62 7.77 12.13
N GLU A 83 -7.62 6.90 12.14
CA GLU A 83 -8.52 6.74 13.28
C GLU A 83 -7.85 6.00 14.44
N ASN A 84 -7.10 4.96 14.15
CA ASN A 84 -6.54 4.06 15.16
C ASN A 84 -5.07 4.32 15.51
N HIS A 85 -4.40 5.16 14.74
CA HIS A 85 -2.99 5.50 14.95
C HIS A 85 -2.78 7.01 14.91
N PRO A 86 -3.33 7.74 15.85
CA PRO A 86 -3.16 9.20 15.90
C PRO A 86 -1.72 9.62 16.24
N ASP A 87 -0.91 8.69 16.76
CA ASP A 87 0.51 8.88 17.04
C ASP A 87 1.39 8.82 15.79
N TRP A 88 0.88 8.33 14.67
CA TRP A 88 1.61 8.34 13.41
C TRP A 88 1.55 9.74 12.80
N GLN A 89 2.67 10.17 12.23
CA GLN A 89 2.72 11.47 11.56
C GLN A 89 2.39 11.32 10.09
N TYR A 90 1.31 11.96 9.65
CA TYR A 90 0.84 11.92 8.27
C TYR A 90 1.33 13.14 7.50
N LEU A 91 1.93 12.91 6.34
CA LEU A 91 2.53 13.92 5.50
C LEU A 91 1.80 13.98 4.15
N ARG A 92 2.24 14.87 3.28
CA ARG A 92 1.69 14.98 1.92
C ARG A 92 2.01 13.75 1.09
N ASN A 93 1.22 13.51 0.05
CA ASN A 93 1.41 12.43 -0.92
C ASN A 93 1.38 11.05 -0.28
N ASP A 94 0.48 10.86 0.68
CA ASP A 94 0.28 9.57 1.37
C ASP A 94 1.55 9.01 2.00
N ARG A 95 2.45 9.89 2.40
CA ARG A 95 3.61 9.53 3.21
C ARG A 95 3.27 9.63 4.68
N PHE A 96 3.92 8.84 5.49
CA PHE A 96 3.71 8.86 6.93
C PHE A 96 4.93 8.32 7.67
N ILE A 97 5.08 8.75 8.90
CA ILE A 97 6.15 8.28 9.79
C ILE A 97 5.51 7.37 10.83
N ILE A 98 6.01 6.13 10.92
CA ILE A 98 5.50 5.12 11.84
C ILE A 98 6.57 4.79 12.88
N PRO A 99 6.25 4.87 14.18
CA PRO A 99 7.18 4.42 15.22
C PRO A 99 7.20 2.91 15.43
N GLU A 100 6.35 2.17 14.71
CA GLU A 100 6.15 0.74 14.92
C GLU A 100 6.91 -0.13 13.91
N ASP A 101 6.92 -1.44 14.16
CA ASP A 101 7.50 -2.43 13.25
C ASP A 101 6.73 -2.50 11.94
N VAL A 102 7.48 -2.66 10.84
CA VAL A 102 6.93 -2.75 9.48
C VAL A 102 5.97 -3.91 9.29
N THR A 103 6.21 -5.03 9.98
CA THR A 103 5.36 -6.22 9.89
C THR A 103 3.90 -5.93 10.25
N GLU A 104 3.68 -5.01 11.16
CA GLU A 104 2.32 -4.62 11.55
C GLU A 104 1.55 -3.93 10.42
N ILE A 105 2.24 -3.20 9.57
CA ILE A 105 1.63 -2.54 8.42
C ILE A 105 0.99 -3.57 7.49
N GLU A 106 1.72 -4.64 7.18
CA GLU A 106 1.22 -5.72 6.33
C GLU A 106 -0.02 -6.38 6.91
N ILE A 107 -0.01 -6.65 8.20
CA ILE A 107 -1.13 -7.28 8.91
C ILE A 107 -2.36 -6.37 8.85
N LYS A 108 -2.19 -5.07 9.07
CA LYS A 108 -3.29 -4.10 9.03
C LYS A 108 -3.92 -4.00 7.65
N VAL A 109 -3.12 -4.02 6.61
CA VAL A 109 -3.63 -4.01 5.24
C VAL A 109 -4.46 -5.26 4.95
N ARG A 110 -3.98 -6.42 5.36
CA ARG A 110 -4.73 -7.67 5.21
C ARG A 110 -6.08 -7.63 5.90
N LYS A 111 -6.15 -7.06 7.09
CA LYS A 111 -7.41 -6.91 7.83
C LYS A 111 -8.39 -6.03 7.08
N ILE A 112 -7.92 -4.91 6.56
CA ILE A 112 -8.78 -3.98 5.83
C ILE A 112 -9.27 -4.59 4.52
N TYR A 113 -8.43 -5.33 3.84
CA TYR A 113 -8.86 -6.02 2.63
C TYR A 113 -10.03 -6.96 2.90
N LYS A 114 -10.00 -7.69 4.01
CA LYS A 114 -11.10 -8.58 4.37
C LYS A 114 -12.43 -7.83 4.49
N PHE A 115 -12.42 -6.62 5.01
CA PHE A 115 -13.60 -5.78 5.07
C PHE A 115 -14.01 -5.23 3.70
N ALA A 116 -13.06 -4.96 2.85
CA ALA A 116 -13.33 -4.38 1.54
C ALA A 116 -14.00 -5.36 0.57
N VAL A 117 -13.80 -6.66 0.75
CA VAL A 117 -14.36 -7.72 -0.11
C VAL A 117 -15.49 -8.51 0.53
N ALA A 118 -15.77 -8.27 1.78
CA ALA A 118 -16.89 -8.91 2.46
C ALA A 118 -18.29 -8.34 1.97
#